data_705a9a9b320654138fc5b91caf0d4ad4
#
_entry.id   705a9a9b320654138fc5b91caf0d4ad4
#
_cell.length_a   1.000
_cell.length_b   1.000
_cell.length_c   1.000
_cell.angle_alpha   90.00
_cell.angle_beta   90.00
_cell.angle_gamma   90.00
#
_symmetry.space_group_name_H-M   'P 1'
#
loop_
_entity.id
_entity.type
_entity.pdbx_description
1 polymer ?
#
loop_
_entity_poly.entity_id
_entity_poly.type
_entity_poly.pdbx_seq_one_letter_code
_entity_poly.pdbx_strand_id
1 'polypeptide(L)'
;MPKLSINTTLNYSPNFNPKKRSLSQIKFIIFHYTGMKKEKYAINRLTNYRSKVSSHYFIKNNGEIITLVPDLYVAWHAGISSWKIFKSINKYSIGIEISNPGHNNNYKKFKKKQISSILKLSKFLIKKYKISSKYILGHSDISPDRKKILEKNFLGSIYQKEI
;
A
#
# COMPACT_ATOMS: atom_id res chain seq x y z
N MET A 1 21.25 -9.62 16.35
CA MET A 1 20.49 -8.49 15.75
C MET A 1 19.04 -8.62 16.14
N PRO A 2 18.37 -7.57 16.62
CA PRO A 2 16.95 -7.65 16.96
C PRO A 2 16.14 -8.03 15.71
N LYS A 3 15.25 -9.01 15.87
CA LYS A 3 14.37 -9.48 14.80
C LYS A 3 13.44 -8.34 14.41
N LEU A 4 13.56 -7.83 13.19
CA LEU A 4 12.70 -6.76 12.70
C LEU A 4 11.26 -7.30 12.63
N SER A 5 10.40 -6.83 13.51
CA SER A 5 8.99 -7.22 13.56
C SER A 5 8.10 -5.98 13.42
N ILE A 6 6.92 -6.17 12.88
CA ILE A 6 5.88 -5.16 12.83
C ILE A 6 4.59 -5.76 13.37
N ASN A 7 3.95 -5.04 14.28
CA ASN A 7 2.67 -5.47 14.83
C ASN A 7 1.55 -5.09 13.88
N THR A 8 0.75 -6.07 13.49
CA THR A 8 -0.42 -5.89 12.61
C THR A 8 -1.59 -6.68 13.15
N THR A 9 -2.80 -6.17 12.92
CA THR A 9 -4.05 -6.91 13.11
C THR A 9 -4.34 -7.70 11.82
N LEU A 10 -4.96 -8.86 11.93
CA LEU A 10 -5.27 -9.70 10.76
C LEU A 10 -6.74 -9.53 10.37
N ASN A 11 -7.00 -9.24 9.09
CA ASN A 11 -8.35 -9.22 8.50
C ASN A 11 -8.26 -9.59 7.02
N TYR A 12 -8.13 -10.88 6.72
CA TYR A 12 -7.79 -11.36 5.41
C TYR A 12 -8.86 -11.10 4.34
N SER A 13 -8.38 -10.60 3.19
CA SER A 13 -9.14 -10.47 1.95
C SER A 13 -9.10 -11.77 1.16
N PRO A 14 -10.20 -12.20 0.52
CA PRO A 14 -10.19 -13.31 -0.43
C PRO A 14 -9.69 -12.92 -1.84
N ASN A 15 -9.44 -11.63 -2.10
CA ASN A 15 -9.13 -11.09 -3.43
C ASN A 15 -7.62 -11.09 -3.69
N PHE A 16 -7.05 -12.25 -3.99
CA PHE A 16 -5.63 -12.41 -4.33
C PHE A 16 -5.40 -13.61 -5.25
N ASN A 17 -4.25 -13.66 -5.90
CA ASN A 17 -3.87 -14.83 -6.68
C ASN A 17 -3.39 -15.95 -5.74
N PRO A 18 -3.93 -17.17 -5.85
CA PRO A 18 -3.60 -18.27 -4.93
C PRO A 18 -2.17 -18.80 -5.08
N LYS A 19 -1.52 -18.56 -6.24
CA LYS A 19 -0.12 -18.95 -6.47
C LYS A 19 0.81 -17.97 -5.79
N LYS A 20 1.66 -18.46 -4.90
CA LYS A 20 2.70 -17.67 -4.25
C LYS A 20 3.75 -17.21 -5.26
N ARG A 21 4.22 -15.97 -5.08
CA ARG A 21 5.39 -15.43 -5.79
C ARG A 21 6.66 -15.65 -4.97
N SER A 22 7.82 -15.61 -5.62
CA SER A 22 9.11 -15.65 -4.93
C SER A 22 9.40 -14.32 -4.21
N LEU A 23 10.25 -14.36 -3.18
CA LEU A 23 10.71 -13.15 -2.47
C LEU A 23 11.37 -12.15 -3.42
N SER A 24 12.15 -12.64 -4.39
CA SER A 24 12.87 -11.83 -5.37
C SER A 24 11.96 -11.09 -6.35
N GLN A 25 10.70 -11.50 -6.49
CA GLN A 25 9.71 -10.80 -7.29
C GLN A 25 9.14 -9.55 -6.61
N ILE A 26 9.27 -9.42 -5.28
CA ILE A 26 8.79 -8.24 -4.54
C ILE A 26 9.82 -7.12 -4.69
N LYS A 27 9.51 -6.14 -5.53
CA LYS A 27 10.40 -5.03 -5.90
C LYS A 27 9.86 -3.65 -5.57
N PHE A 28 8.54 -3.52 -5.41
CA PHE A 28 7.87 -2.23 -5.24
C PHE A 28 7.06 -2.16 -3.96
N ILE A 29 6.96 -0.96 -3.41
CA ILE A 29 5.89 -0.56 -2.48
C ILE A 29 5.03 0.44 -3.23
N ILE A 30 3.72 0.20 -3.29
CA ILE A 30 2.76 1.10 -3.92
C ILE A 30 1.79 1.63 -2.87
N PHE A 31 1.77 2.94 -2.70
CA PHE A 31 0.85 3.62 -1.81
C PHE A 31 -0.44 4.02 -2.52
N HIS A 32 -1.53 3.80 -1.82
CA HIS A 32 -2.88 4.20 -2.21
C HIS A 32 -3.54 4.94 -1.06
N TYR A 33 -4.52 5.74 -1.36
CA TYR A 33 -5.49 6.23 -0.37
C TYR A 33 -6.89 5.77 -0.75
N THR A 34 -7.73 5.51 0.26
CA THR A 34 -9.02 4.83 0.06
C THR A 34 -10.02 5.63 -0.78
N GLY A 35 -9.96 6.97 -0.75
CA GLY A 35 -10.96 7.84 -1.37
C GLY A 35 -12.36 7.68 -0.79
N MET A 36 -12.49 7.13 0.41
CA MET A 36 -13.77 6.83 1.07
C MET A 36 -13.90 7.55 2.39
N LYS A 37 -15.09 8.10 2.69
CA LYS A 37 -15.37 8.89 3.90
C LYS A 37 -15.18 8.10 5.20
N LYS A 38 -15.50 6.81 5.21
CA LYS A 38 -15.45 5.96 6.41
C LYS A 38 -14.55 4.75 6.20
N GLU A 39 -13.64 4.50 7.13
CA GLU A 39 -12.71 3.37 7.12
C GLU A 39 -13.40 2.01 6.98
N LYS A 40 -14.51 1.82 7.70
CA LYS A 40 -15.24 0.55 7.64
C LYS A 40 -15.71 0.18 6.23
N TYR A 41 -16.07 1.18 5.42
CA TYR A 41 -16.47 0.92 4.03
C TYR A 41 -15.28 0.56 3.16
N ALA A 42 -14.13 1.20 3.39
CA ALA A 42 -12.90 0.87 2.68
C ALA A 42 -12.43 -0.55 3.02
N ILE A 43 -12.40 -0.90 4.29
CA ILE A 43 -12.04 -2.25 4.75
C ILE A 43 -13.01 -3.28 4.17
N ASN A 44 -14.33 -3.04 4.27
CA ASN A 44 -15.34 -3.93 3.71
C ASN A 44 -15.15 -4.13 2.19
N ARG A 45 -14.85 -3.05 1.45
CA ARG A 45 -14.56 -3.16 0.01
C ARG A 45 -13.33 -4.03 -0.26
N LEU A 46 -12.26 -3.86 0.50
CA LEU A 46 -11.00 -4.61 0.31
C LEU A 46 -11.09 -6.08 0.73
N THR A 47 -12.07 -6.43 1.58
CA THR A 47 -12.28 -7.80 2.08
C THR A 47 -13.50 -8.50 1.47
N ASN A 48 -14.33 -7.81 0.71
CA ASN A 48 -15.49 -8.41 0.04
C ASN A 48 -15.07 -9.06 -1.28
N TYR A 49 -15.35 -10.35 -1.46
CA TYR A 49 -15.00 -11.10 -2.67
C TYR A 49 -15.59 -10.52 -3.96
N ARG A 50 -16.76 -9.87 -3.88
CA ARG A 50 -17.43 -9.26 -5.04
C ARG A 50 -16.73 -8.00 -5.56
N SER A 51 -15.96 -7.33 -4.72
CA SER A 51 -15.28 -6.07 -5.08
C SER A 51 -14.10 -6.26 -6.05
N LYS A 52 -13.52 -7.47 -6.08
CA LYS A 52 -12.36 -7.83 -6.92
C LYS A 52 -11.16 -6.88 -6.75
N VAL A 53 -11.03 -6.30 -5.56
CA VAL A 53 -9.90 -5.45 -5.16
C VAL A 53 -9.42 -5.84 -3.77
N SER A 54 -8.14 -5.61 -3.50
CA SER A 54 -7.51 -5.81 -2.20
C SER A 54 -6.23 -4.99 -2.09
N SER A 55 -5.57 -5.05 -0.94
CA SER A 55 -4.19 -4.61 -0.73
C SER A 55 -3.50 -5.54 0.26
N HIS A 56 -2.19 -5.45 0.40
CA HIS A 56 -1.48 -6.26 1.40
C HIS A 56 -1.70 -5.69 2.80
N TYR A 57 -1.64 -4.37 2.91
CA TYR A 57 -1.81 -3.66 4.18
C TYR A 57 -2.81 -2.53 4.06
N PHE A 58 -3.48 -2.27 5.17
CA PHE A 58 -4.36 -1.11 5.36
C PHE A 58 -3.91 -0.34 6.60
N ILE A 59 -3.75 0.98 6.49
CA ILE A 59 -3.38 1.84 7.61
C ILE A 59 -4.58 2.71 7.99
N LYS A 60 -5.09 2.51 9.22
CA LYS A 60 -6.22 3.25 9.77
C LYS A 60 -5.86 4.67 10.19
N ASN A 61 -6.87 5.49 10.43
CA ASN A 61 -6.69 6.86 10.92
C ASN A 61 -5.98 6.95 12.29
N ASN A 62 -6.09 5.93 13.12
CA ASN A 62 -5.40 5.85 14.41
C ASN A 62 -3.97 5.29 14.30
N GLY A 63 -3.52 4.94 13.09
CA GLY A 63 -2.21 4.36 12.81
C GLY A 63 -2.15 2.83 12.95
N GLU A 64 -3.23 2.15 13.29
CA GLU A 64 -3.28 0.69 13.30
C GLU A 64 -3.02 0.15 11.89
N ILE A 65 -2.18 -0.88 11.79
CA ILE A 65 -1.86 -1.55 10.53
C ILE A 65 -2.61 -2.88 10.48
N ILE A 66 -3.41 -3.07 9.44
CA ILE A 66 -4.13 -4.32 9.19
C ILE A 66 -3.45 -5.05 8.05
N THR A 67 -3.17 -6.34 8.22
CA THR A 67 -2.76 -7.24 7.13
C THR A 67 -4.00 -7.83 6.48
N LEU A 68 -4.17 -7.57 5.18
CA LEU A 68 -5.29 -8.07 4.38
C LEU A 68 -4.90 -9.23 3.47
N VAL A 69 -3.70 -9.17 2.88
CA VAL A 69 -3.15 -10.26 2.03
C VAL A 69 -1.71 -10.50 2.46
N PRO A 70 -1.31 -11.77 2.72
CA PRO A 70 0.09 -12.05 3.03
C PRO A 70 1.04 -11.72 1.88
N ASP A 71 2.23 -11.21 2.18
CA ASP A 71 3.17 -10.61 1.22
C ASP A 71 3.50 -11.49 0.01
N LEU A 72 3.54 -12.82 0.19
CA LEU A 72 3.89 -13.74 -0.91
C LEU A 72 2.74 -13.99 -1.88
N TYR A 73 1.54 -13.56 -1.59
CA TYR A 73 0.43 -13.60 -2.53
C TYR A 73 0.30 -12.28 -3.28
N VAL A 74 -0.33 -12.31 -4.44
CA VAL A 74 -0.50 -11.12 -5.29
C VAL A 74 -1.86 -10.48 -4.99
N ALA A 75 -1.86 -9.41 -4.21
CA ALA A 75 -3.07 -8.61 -3.97
C ALA A 75 -3.47 -7.81 -5.22
N TRP A 76 -4.75 -7.48 -5.34
CA TRP A 76 -5.32 -6.79 -6.51
C TRP A 76 -5.53 -5.30 -6.21
N HIS A 77 -4.44 -4.51 -6.17
CA HIS A 77 -4.47 -3.09 -5.79
C HIS A 77 -4.16 -2.10 -6.91
N ALA A 78 -3.36 -2.52 -7.92
CA ALA A 78 -2.85 -1.60 -8.94
C ALA A 78 -3.68 -1.62 -10.25
N GLY A 79 -4.47 -2.68 -10.50
CA GLY A 79 -5.19 -2.85 -11.75
C GLY A 79 -4.25 -2.89 -12.96
N ILE A 80 -4.67 -2.32 -14.09
CA ILE A 80 -3.83 -2.13 -15.27
C ILE A 80 -2.80 -1.05 -14.93
N SER A 81 -1.53 -1.41 -14.91
CA SER A 81 -0.46 -0.57 -14.40
C SER A 81 0.89 -0.96 -14.98
N SER A 82 1.79 0.01 -15.10
CA SER A 82 3.15 -0.20 -15.56
C SER A 82 4.13 0.79 -14.92
N TRP A 83 5.39 0.39 -14.83
CA TRP A 83 6.49 1.25 -14.44
C TRP A 83 7.76 0.82 -15.17
N LYS A 84 8.29 1.67 -16.05
CA LYS A 84 9.43 1.34 -16.91
C LYS A 84 9.16 0.02 -17.68
N ILE A 85 10.02 -0.98 -17.51
CA ILE A 85 9.88 -2.30 -18.15
C ILE A 85 8.85 -3.21 -17.46
N PHE A 86 8.41 -2.86 -16.24
CA PHE A 86 7.47 -3.69 -15.48
C PHE A 86 6.03 -3.41 -15.89
N LYS A 87 5.31 -4.46 -16.26
CA LYS A 87 3.86 -4.44 -16.53
C LYS A 87 3.13 -5.27 -15.48
N SER A 88 1.85 -4.95 -15.22
CA SER A 88 1.05 -5.63 -14.19
C SER A 88 1.71 -5.56 -12.80
N ILE A 89 1.86 -4.35 -12.30
CA ILE A 89 2.62 -4.03 -11.07
C ILE A 89 2.19 -4.85 -9.85
N ASN A 90 0.94 -5.31 -9.77
CA ASN A 90 0.50 -6.24 -8.72
C ASN A 90 1.46 -7.42 -8.51
N LYS A 91 2.02 -7.98 -9.58
CA LYS A 91 2.92 -9.14 -9.53
C LYS A 91 4.22 -8.85 -8.78
N TYR A 92 4.64 -7.60 -8.72
CA TYR A 92 5.96 -7.18 -8.23
C TYR A 92 5.91 -6.28 -7.00
N SER A 93 4.72 -6.01 -6.45
CA SER A 93 4.56 -4.99 -5.42
C SER A 93 3.86 -5.45 -4.16
N ILE A 94 4.12 -4.70 -3.10
CA ILE A 94 3.30 -4.66 -1.89
C ILE A 94 2.42 -3.41 -1.99
N GLY A 95 1.11 -3.57 -2.01
CA GLY A 95 0.15 -2.46 -1.98
C GLY A 95 -0.22 -2.09 -0.55
N ILE A 96 -0.18 -0.81 -0.24
CA ILE A 96 -0.55 -0.25 1.07
C ILE A 96 -1.65 0.78 0.86
N GLU A 97 -2.83 0.50 1.39
CA GLU A 97 -3.97 1.44 1.44
C GLU A 97 -3.94 2.25 2.71
N ILE A 98 -4.10 3.57 2.60
CA ILE A 98 -4.13 4.49 3.72
C ILE A 98 -5.51 5.12 3.80
N SER A 99 -6.14 5.07 4.97
CA SER A 99 -7.43 5.68 5.19
C SER A 99 -7.36 7.20 4.97
N ASN A 100 -8.10 7.69 3.97
CA ASN A 100 -8.23 9.10 3.65
C ASN A 100 -9.46 9.30 2.76
N PRO A 101 -10.31 10.33 3.02
CA PRO A 101 -11.50 10.57 2.21
C PRO A 101 -11.20 10.88 0.75
N GLY A 102 -9.98 11.34 0.43
CA GLY A 102 -9.55 11.65 -0.92
C GLY A 102 -10.11 12.96 -1.47
N HIS A 103 -9.60 13.36 -2.64
CA HIS A 103 -9.91 14.68 -3.25
C HIS A 103 -11.40 14.91 -3.51
N ASN A 104 -12.14 13.88 -3.85
CA ASN A 104 -13.59 13.99 -4.12
C ASN A 104 -14.44 14.09 -2.85
N ASN A 105 -13.86 13.89 -1.66
CA ASN A 105 -14.55 13.86 -0.38
C ASN A 105 -13.88 14.77 0.66
N ASN A 106 -13.39 15.92 0.22
CA ASN A 106 -12.73 16.88 1.10
C ASN A 106 -11.43 16.32 1.70
N TYR A 107 -10.42 16.11 0.86
CA TYR A 107 -9.11 15.56 1.22
C TYR A 107 -8.57 16.15 2.53
N LYS A 108 -8.07 15.28 3.39
CA LYS A 108 -7.45 15.66 4.67
C LYS A 108 -5.98 15.24 4.68
N LYS A 109 -5.13 16.05 5.31
CA LYS A 109 -3.73 15.65 5.56
C LYS A 109 -3.70 14.36 6.37
N PHE A 110 -2.73 13.49 6.07
CA PHE A 110 -2.52 12.28 6.85
C PHE A 110 -2.16 12.63 8.30
N LYS A 111 -2.72 11.89 9.24
CA LYS A 111 -2.49 12.10 10.67
C LYS A 111 -1.07 11.66 11.06
N LYS A 112 -0.49 12.27 12.08
CA LYS A 112 0.85 11.92 12.60
C LYS A 112 1.00 10.40 12.88
N LYS A 113 -0.04 9.76 13.44
CA LYS A 113 -0.06 8.32 13.70
C LYS A 113 -0.02 7.49 12.41
N GLN A 114 -0.71 7.92 11.35
CA GLN A 114 -0.63 7.27 10.03
C GLN A 114 0.77 7.40 9.45
N ILE A 115 1.37 8.60 9.46
CA ILE A 115 2.73 8.84 8.98
C ILE A 115 3.75 7.95 9.73
N SER A 116 3.66 7.88 11.06
CA SER A 116 4.51 6.99 11.85
C SER A 116 4.39 5.52 11.43
N SER A 117 3.16 5.04 11.19
CA SER A 117 2.92 3.66 10.76
C SER A 117 3.40 3.39 9.33
N ILE A 118 3.21 4.36 8.43
CA ILE A 118 3.73 4.29 7.05
C ILE A 118 5.26 4.13 7.08
N LEU A 119 5.96 4.98 7.84
CA LEU A 119 7.41 4.92 7.98
C LEU A 119 7.88 3.57 8.56
N LYS A 120 7.27 3.11 9.65
CA LYS A 120 7.61 1.83 10.28
C LYS A 120 7.41 0.65 9.32
N LEU A 121 6.25 0.58 8.66
CA LEU A 121 5.94 -0.48 7.70
C LEU A 121 6.87 -0.43 6.50
N SER A 122 7.14 0.76 5.94
CA SER A 122 8.04 0.93 4.80
C SER A 122 9.46 0.48 5.14
N LYS A 123 10.02 0.90 6.28
CA LYS A 123 11.35 0.46 6.73
C LYS A 123 11.43 -1.05 6.89
N PHE A 124 10.38 -1.66 7.47
CA PHE A 124 10.28 -3.10 7.61
C PHE A 124 10.32 -3.81 6.24
N LEU A 125 9.48 -3.39 5.28
CA LEU A 125 9.38 -4.00 3.95
C LEU A 125 10.65 -3.78 3.12
N ILE A 126 11.22 -2.56 3.14
CA ILE A 126 12.48 -2.21 2.47
C ILE A 126 13.59 -3.17 2.92
N LYS A 127 13.77 -3.33 4.24
CA LYS A 127 14.81 -4.22 4.79
C LYS A 127 14.53 -5.69 4.47
N LYS A 128 13.27 -6.13 4.60
CA LYS A 128 12.86 -7.51 4.39
C LYS A 128 13.04 -7.97 2.93
N TYR A 129 12.70 -7.11 1.97
CA TYR A 129 12.69 -7.45 0.54
C TYR A 129 13.78 -6.74 -0.26
N LYS A 130 14.66 -5.97 0.39
CA LYS A 130 15.74 -5.20 -0.25
C LYS A 130 15.22 -4.28 -1.35
N ILE A 131 14.10 -3.58 -1.09
CA ILE A 131 13.44 -2.70 -2.05
C ILE A 131 14.25 -1.39 -2.16
N SER A 132 14.61 -1.01 -3.39
CA SER A 132 15.26 0.27 -3.65
C SER A 132 14.27 1.43 -3.51
N SER A 133 14.72 2.58 -2.96
CA SER A 133 13.91 3.80 -2.78
C SER A 133 13.22 4.27 -4.06
N LYS A 134 13.87 4.10 -5.23
CA LYS A 134 13.30 4.42 -6.56
C LYS A 134 12.08 3.59 -6.96
N TYR A 135 11.76 2.53 -6.22
CA TYR A 135 10.62 1.64 -6.44
C TYR A 135 9.52 1.78 -5.36
N ILE A 136 9.52 2.90 -4.66
CA ILE A 136 8.48 3.25 -3.72
C ILE A 136 7.66 4.38 -4.34
N LEU A 137 6.45 4.05 -4.76
CA LEU A 137 5.65 4.84 -5.68
C LEU A 137 4.23 5.04 -5.17
N GLY A 138 3.56 6.06 -5.68
CA GLY A 138 2.11 6.21 -5.56
C GLY A 138 1.38 5.53 -6.70
N HIS A 139 0.09 5.27 -6.55
CA HIS A 139 -0.73 4.70 -7.63
C HIS A 139 -0.75 5.59 -8.88
N SER A 140 -0.68 6.91 -8.72
CA SER A 140 -0.60 7.87 -9.82
C SER A 140 0.66 7.71 -10.69
N ASP A 141 1.77 7.24 -10.10
CA ASP A 141 3.01 7.04 -10.83
C ASP A 141 2.94 5.84 -11.79
N ILE A 142 2.19 4.81 -11.41
CA ILE A 142 2.06 3.55 -12.16
C ILE A 142 0.82 3.50 -13.05
N SER A 143 -0.10 4.45 -12.90
CA SER A 143 -1.35 4.54 -13.66
C SER A 143 -1.84 6.00 -13.72
N PRO A 144 -1.08 6.92 -14.34
CA PRO A 144 -1.35 8.37 -14.29
C PRO A 144 -2.71 8.76 -14.89
N ASP A 145 -3.16 8.06 -15.92
CA ASP A 145 -4.41 8.36 -16.61
C ASP A 145 -5.67 8.05 -15.79
N ARG A 146 -5.53 7.25 -14.74
CA ARG A 146 -6.67 6.76 -13.94
C ARG A 146 -6.70 7.27 -12.51
N LYS A 147 -5.62 7.85 -11.99
CA LYS A 147 -5.51 8.22 -10.58
C LYS A 147 -4.95 9.63 -10.40
N LYS A 148 -5.62 10.42 -9.54
CA LYS A 148 -5.12 11.72 -9.09
C LYS A 148 -3.91 11.53 -8.18
N ILE A 149 -2.97 12.47 -8.24
CA ILE A 149 -1.70 12.47 -7.51
C ILE A 149 -1.96 12.41 -5.99
N LEU A 150 -1.35 11.45 -5.31
CA LEU A 150 -1.00 11.56 -3.89
C LEU A 150 -0.15 12.82 -3.75
N GLU A 151 -0.37 13.67 -2.74
CA GLU A 151 0.38 14.93 -2.57
C GLU A 151 1.82 14.80 -3.07
N LYS A 152 2.24 15.66 -4.03
CA LYS A 152 3.57 15.63 -4.64
C LYS A 152 4.72 15.57 -3.61
N ASN A 153 4.46 16.05 -2.39
CA ASN A 153 5.42 16.09 -1.29
C ASN A 153 5.29 14.91 -0.31
N PHE A 154 4.27 14.05 -0.43
CA PHE A 154 4.03 12.98 0.54
C PHE A 154 5.16 11.94 0.53
N LEU A 155 5.52 11.46 -0.64
CA LEU A 155 6.64 10.51 -0.79
C LEU A 155 7.98 11.21 -0.50
N GLY A 156 8.17 12.45 -0.96
CA GLY A 156 9.36 13.27 -0.66
C GLY A 156 9.55 13.49 0.85
N SER A 157 8.49 13.81 1.59
CA SER A 157 8.56 14.01 3.04
C SER A 157 8.84 12.72 3.83
N ILE A 158 8.45 11.56 3.29
CA ILE A 158 8.79 10.26 3.87
C ILE A 158 10.28 9.93 3.67
N TYR A 159 10.87 10.36 2.53
CA TYR A 159 12.26 10.03 2.20
C TYR A 159 13.28 11.04 2.72
N GLN A 160 12.95 12.35 2.77
CA GLN A 160 13.87 13.38 3.19
C GLN A 160 14.16 13.44 4.70
N LYS A 161 13.34 12.78 5.51
CA LYS A 161 13.48 12.86 6.97
C LYS A 161 14.26 11.72 7.62
N GLU A 162 14.61 10.64 6.94
CA GLU A 162 15.16 9.46 7.60
C GLU A 162 16.01 8.49 6.72
N ILE A 163 16.70 8.97 5.70
CA ILE A 163 17.79 8.19 5.08
C ILE A 163 19.12 8.90 5.33
#